data_76621fd35c9bce9ff116a3005775cb7a
#
_entry.id   76621fd35c9bce9ff116a3005775cb7a
#
_cell.length_a   1.000
_cell.length_b   1.000
_cell.length_c   1.000
_cell.angle_alpha   90.00
_cell.angle_beta   90.00
_cell.angle_gamma   90.00
#
_symmetry.space_group_name_H-M   'P 1'
#
loop_
_entity.id
_entity.type
_entity.pdbx_description
1 polymer ?
#
loop_
_entity_poly.entity_id
_entity_poly.type
_entity_poly.pdbx_seq_one_letter_code
_entity_poly.pdbx_strand_id
1 'polypeptide(L)'
;VDEYQDTNPLQGRLLDAFRPKSLFCVGDYDQSIYAFNGSDIGIISTFATRYENATVFTLRKNYRSTKPILDLATKVIEYNERVYEKKLEVVRTENEHKPKLLAFNELFSQYEYISELISKSQTPHNDIAIIYRNNSSADGIEANLREFSIPAKRKGGMSFFDSVEIKFILDVLVMQIT
;
A
#
# COMPACT_ATOMS: atom_id res chain seq x y z
N VAL A 1 -5.74 -5.83 -18.85
CA VAL A 1 -6.28 -5.55 -17.50
C VAL A 1 -5.13 -5.61 -16.53
N ASP A 2 -4.97 -4.57 -15.71
CA ASP A 2 -3.96 -4.48 -14.65
C ASP A 2 -4.62 -4.75 -13.30
N GLU A 3 -3.82 -5.13 -12.28
CA GLU A 3 -4.27 -5.46 -10.92
C GLU A 3 -5.46 -6.43 -10.92
N TYR A 4 -5.33 -7.49 -11.74
CA TYR A 4 -6.45 -8.40 -12.02
C TYR A 4 -6.95 -9.16 -10.78
N GLN A 5 -6.13 -9.29 -9.71
CA GLN A 5 -6.52 -9.87 -8.43
C GLN A 5 -7.59 -9.05 -7.69
N ASP A 6 -7.76 -7.77 -8.05
CA ASP A 6 -8.72 -6.86 -7.41
C ASP A 6 -10.06 -6.81 -8.15
N THR A 7 -10.22 -7.67 -9.18
CA THR A 7 -11.44 -7.76 -9.98
C THR A 7 -12.60 -8.31 -9.14
N ASN A 8 -13.74 -7.64 -9.17
CA ASN A 8 -14.97 -8.15 -8.58
C ASN A 8 -15.78 -9.01 -9.58
N PRO A 9 -16.77 -9.81 -9.12
CA PRO A 9 -17.55 -10.70 -9.99
C PRO A 9 -18.30 -9.97 -11.13
N LEU A 10 -18.73 -8.72 -10.91
CA LEU A 10 -19.39 -7.93 -11.95
C LEU A 10 -18.41 -7.53 -13.05
N GLN A 11 -17.23 -7.06 -12.67
CA GLN A 11 -16.15 -6.72 -13.61
C GLN A 11 -15.69 -7.95 -14.40
N GLY A 12 -15.56 -9.11 -13.73
CA GLY A 12 -15.23 -10.35 -14.40
C GLY A 12 -16.26 -10.75 -15.45
N ARG A 13 -17.57 -10.67 -15.12
CA ARG A 13 -18.65 -10.92 -16.08
C ARG A 13 -18.69 -9.90 -17.23
N LEU A 14 -18.35 -8.66 -16.95
CA LEU A 14 -18.24 -7.62 -17.98
C LEU A 14 -17.15 -7.97 -19.00
N LEU A 15 -15.97 -8.38 -18.54
CA LEU A 15 -14.88 -8.84 -19.41
C LEU A 15 -15.30 -10.01 -20.29
N ASP A 16 -16.02 -10.99 -19.72
CA ASP A 16 -16.55 -12.11 -20.49
C ASP A 16 -17.56 -11.67 -21.55
N ALA A 17 -18.41 -10.69 -21.21
CA ALA A 17 -19.43 -10.16 -22.12
C ALA A 17 -18.82 -9.42 -23.31
N PHE A 18 -17.69 -8.75 -23.14
CA PHE A 18 -16.96 -8.09 -24.24
C PHE A 18 -16.37 -9.07 -25.25
N ARG A 19 -16.13 -10.32 -24.88
CA ARG A 19 -15.54 -11.35 -25.76
C ARG A 19 -14.32 -10.83 -26.53
N PRO A 20 -13.30 -10.31 -25.83
CA PRO A 20 -12.15 -9.71 -26.52
C PRO A 20 -11.44 -10.77 -27.38
N LYS A 21 -10.97 -10.38 -28.56
CA LYS A 21 -10.17 -11.26 -29.44
C LYS A 21 -8.82 -11.64 -28.79
N SER A 22 -8.30 -10.76 -27.94
CA SER A 22 -7.09 -10.97 -27.16
C SER A 22 -7.28 -10.35 -25.80
N LEU A 23 -6.97 -11.11 -24.76
CA LEU A 23 -7.04 -10.67 -23.36
C LEU A 23 -5.68 -10.86 -22.69
N PHE A 24 -5.12 -9.78 -22.18
CA PHE A 24 -3.88 -9.78 -21.42
C PHE A 24 -4.18 -9.23 -20.02
N CYS A 25 -3.93 -10.05 -18.99
CA CYS A 25 -4.14 -9.68 -17.61
C CYS A 25 -2.83 -9.75 -16.82
N VAL A 26 -2.61 -8.77 -15.99
CA VAL A 26 -1.49 -8.72 -15.05
C VAL A 26 -2.06 -8.64 -13.64
N GLY A 27 -1.52 -9.40 -12.73
CA GLY A 27 -1.96 -9.40 -11.34
C GLY A 27 -1.07 -10.28 -10.45
N ASP A 28 -1.23 -10.10 -9.17
CA ASP A 28 -0.54 -10.86 -8.15
C ASP A 28 -1.53 -11.24 -7.05
N TYR A 29 -1.97 -12.49 -7.03
CA TYR A 29 -2.97 -12.93 -6.06
C TYR A 29 -2.49 -12.83 -4.60
N ASP A 30 -1.18 -12.83 -4.35
CA ASP A 30 -0.61 -12.57 -3.03
C ASP A 30 -0.87 -11.11 -2.56
N GLN A 31 -1.22 -10.20 -3.48
CA GLN A 31 -1.54 -8.79 -3.22
C GLN A 31 -3.05 -8.51 -3.19
N SER A 32 -3.90 -9.51 -3.20
CA SER A 32 -5.36 -9.36 -3.11
C SER A 32 -5.77 -8.93 -1.71
N ILE A 33 -5.91 -7.63 -1.49
CA ILE A 33 -6.27 -7.03 -0.20
C ILE A 33 -7.62 -6.28 -0.22
N TYR A 34 -8.35 -6.30 -1.35
CA TYR A 34 -9.59 -5.55 -1.55
C TYR A 34 -10.86 -6.41 -1.46
N ALA A 35 -10.82 -7.57 -0.79
CA ALA A 35 -11.99 -8.41 -0.58
C ALA A 35 -13.16 -7.67 0.09
N PHE A 36 -12.87 -6.70 0.98
CA PHE A 36 -13.87 -5.84 1.60
C PHE A 36 -14.60 -4.91 0.60
N ASN A 37 -14.04 -4.65 -0.58
CA ASN A 37 -14.64 -3.94 -1.70
C ASN A 37 -15.29 -4.88 -2.72
N GLY A 38 -15.38 -6.19 -2.40
CA GLY A 38 -16.03 -7.20 -3.23
C GLY A 38 -15.13 -7.79 -4.30
N SER A 39 -13.80 -7.61 -4.25
CA SER A 39 -12.89 -8.36 -5.12
C SER A 39 -12.93 -9.86 -4.78
N ASP A 40 -12.79 -10.70 -5.81
CA ASP A 40 -12.84 -12.15 -5.70
C ASP A 40 -11.56 -12.76 -6.27
N ILE A 41 -10.71 -13.26 -5.37
CA ILE A 41 -9.46 -13.93 -5.73
C ILE A 41 -9.67 -15.17 -6.62
N GLY A 42 -10.87 -15.77 -6.60
CA GLY A 42 -11.25 -16.86 -7.48
C GLY A 42 -11.14 -16.48 -8.96
N ILE A 43 -11.33 -15.21 -9.30
CA ILE A 43 -11.27 -14.73 -10.69
C ILE A 43 -9.86 -14.86 -11.27
N ILE A 44 -8.82 -14.45 -10.53
CA ILE A 44 -7.44 -14.61 -11.00
C ILE A 44 -6.96 -16.06 -10.88
N SER A 45 -7.31 -16.76 -9.81
CA SER A 45 -6.84 -18.13 -9.59
C SER A 45 -7.43 -19.14 -10.60
N THR A 46 -8.61 -18.87 -11.13
CA THR A 46 -9.26 -19.72 -12.15
C THR A 46 -9.05 -19.23 -13.59
N PHE A 47 -8.20 -18.22 -13.81
CA PHE A 47 -8.00 -17.62 -15.14
C PHE A 47 -7.67 -18.66 -16.22
N ALA A 48 -6.72 -19.54 -15.95
CA ALA A 48 -6.27 -20.55 -16.91
C ALA A 48 -7.34 -21.62 -17.24
N THR A 49 -8.28 -21.87 -16.32
CA THR A 49 -9.40 -22.80 -16.56
C THR A 49 -10.59 -22.09 -17.21
N ARG A 50 -10.74 -20.80 -17.00
CA ARG A 50 -11.83 -19.98 -17.53
C ARG A 50 -11.62 -19.60 -19.00
N TYR A 51 -10.38 -19.39 -19.40
CA TYR A 51 -10.02 -19.05 -20.78
C TYR A 51 -9.21 -20.18 -21.40
N GLU A 52 -9.83 -20.93 -22.29
CA GLU A 52 -9.17 -21.98 -23.06
C GLU A 52 -7.96 -21.42 -23.80
N ASN A 53 -6.85 -22.14 -23.79
CA ASN A 53 -5.55 -21.73 -24.37
C ASN A 53 -4.87 -20.53 -23.71
N ALA A 54 -5.26 -20.16 -22.49
CA ALA A 54 -4.54 -19.14 -21.75
C ALA A 54 -3.11 -19.62 -21.43
N THR A 55 -2.14 -18.73 -21.64
CA THR A 55 -0.76 -18.97 -21.25
C THR A 55 -0.44 -18.12 -20.03
N VAL A 56 0.07 -18.73 -18.97
CA VAL A 56 0.44 -18.06 -17.73
C VAL A 56 1.95 -17.87 -17.68
N PHE A 57 2.37 -16.64 -17.50
CA PHE A 57 3.78 -16.27 -17.30
C PHE A 57 3.98 -15.77 -15.87
N THR A 58 5.00 -16.28 -15.18
CA THR A 58 5.35 -15.81 -13.84
C THR A 58 6.59 -14.91 -13.88
N LEU A 59 6.44 -13.67 -13.47
CA LEU A 59 7.56 -12.74 -13.29
C LEU A 59 8.25 -13.05 -11.96
N ARG A 60 9.45 -13.61 -12.02
CA ARG A 60 10.19 -14.06 -10.83
C ARG A 60 11.18 -13.03 -10.30
N LYS A 61 11.71 -12.15 -11.15
CA LYS A 61 12.73 -11.18 -10.76
C LYS A 61 12.10 -9.98 -10.07
N ASN A 62 12.51 -9.73 -8.82
CA ASN A 62 12.09 -8.57 -8.04
C ASN A 62 13.20 -7.51 -8.02
N TYR A 63 12.92 -6.37 -8.66
CA TYR A 63 13.80 -5.21 -8.75
C TYR A 63 13.47 -4.12 -7.72
N ARG A 64 12.34 -4.25 -7.01
CA ARG A 64 11.82 -3.24 -6.08
C ARG A 64 12.44 -3.36 -4.69
N SER A 65 12.40 -4.57 -4.13
CA SER A 65 12.71 -4.81 -2.72
C SER A 65 14.05 -5.51 -2.55
N THR A 66 14.73 -5.19 -1.46
CA THR A 66 15.93 -5.92 -1.03
C THR A 66 15.55 -7.26 -0.39
N LYS A 67 16.53 -8.15 -0.25
CA LYS A 67 16.30 -9.50 0.25
C LYS A 67 15.63 -9.54 1.64
N PRO A 68 16.03 -8.75 2.67
CA PRO A 68 15.39 -8.82 3.98
C PRO A 68 13.89 -8.44 3.96
N ILE A 69 13.50 -7.51 3.08
CA ILE A 69 12.11 -7.11 2.92
C ILE A 69 11.31 -8.24 2.26
N LEU A 70 11.86 -8.81 1.19
CA LEU A 70 11.18 -9.88 0.46
C LEU A 70 11.04 -11.15 1.31
N ASP A 71 12.07 -11.50 2.09
CA ASP A 71 12.04 -12.65 2.99
C ASP A 71 10.94 -12.50 4.06
N LEU A 72 10.76 -11.30 4.61
CA LEU A 72 9.68 -11.02 5.57
C LEU A 72 8.31 -11.13 4.90
N ALA A 73 8.12 -10.50 3.74
CA ALA A 73 6.86 -10.56 2.99
C ALA A 73 6.50 -12.01 2.62
N THR A 74 7.48 -12.79 2.15
CA THR A 74 7.29 -14.20 1.81
C THR A 74 6.84 -15.01 3.02
N LYS A 75 7.46 -14.82 4.20
CA LYS A 75 7.04 -15.49 5.43
C LYS A 75 5.61 -15.19 5.84
N VAL A 76 5.16 -13.96 5.64
CA VAL A 76 3.76 -13.58 5.94
C VAL A 76 2.79 -14.30 4.99
N ILE A 77 3.14 -14.38 3.71
CA ILE A 77 2.29 -14.98 2.68
C ILE A 77 2.30 -16.53 2.72
N GLU A 78 3.33 -17.15 3.28
CA GLU A 78 3.43 -18.62 3.39
C GLU A 78 2.29 -19.27 4.19
N TYR A 79 1.58 -18.51 5.02
CA TYR A 79 0.41 -18.98 5.74
C TYR A 79 -0.86 -19.10 4.87
N ASN A 80 -0.84 -18.53 3.66
CA ASN A 80 -1.96 -18.61 2.73
C ASN A 80 -1.83 -19.83 1.78
N GLU A 81 -2.96 -20.41 1.41
CA GLU A 81 -2.99 -21.43 0.34
C GLU A 81 -2.54 -20.79 -0.98
N ARG A 82 -1.61 -21.45 -1.68
CA ARG A 82 -1.07 -20.96 -2.95
C ARG A 82 -1.62 -21.75 -4.12
N VAL A 83 -2.15 -21.03 -5.09
CA VAL A 83 -2.61 -21.62 -6.37
C VAL A 83 -1.46 -21.80 -7.35
N TYR A 84 -0.48 -20.89 -7.31
CA TYR A 84 0.71 -20.93 -8.17
C TYR A 84 1.99 -20.85 -7.34
N GLU A 85 2.96 -21.73 -7.65
CA GLU A 85 4.28 -21.58 -7.06
C GLU A 85 4.96 -20.32 -7.59
N LYS A 86 5.28 -19.41 -6.68
CA LYS A 86 5.95 -18.16 -6.97
C LYS A 86 7.20 -18.05 -6.09
N LYS A 87 8.35 -18.32 -6.67
CA LYS A 87 9.64 -18.11 -6.03
C LYS A 87 10.26 -16.85 -6.61
N LEU A 88 10.31 -15.79 -5.82
CA LEU A 88 10.86 -14.51 -6.23
C LEU A 88 12.38 -14.50 -6.06
N GLU A 89 13.07 -13.95 -7.05
CA GLU A 89 14.51 -13.75 -7.09
C GLU A 89 14.80 -12.27 -6.89
N VAL A 90 15.56 -11.95 -5.84
CA VAL A 90 15.98 -10.57 -5.57
C VAL A 90 17.09 -10.17 -6.53
N VAL A 91 16.91 -9.06 -7.23
CA VAL A 91 17.94 -8.47 -8.09
C VAL A 91 18.64 -7.31 -7.39
N ARG A 92 17.92 -6.60 -6.49
CA ARG A 92 18.44 -5.43 -5.79
C ARG A 92 19.28 -5.86 -4.58
N THR A 93 20.57 -5.55 -4.60
CA THR A 93 21.53 -5.91 -3.53
C THR A 93 21.98 -4.73 -2.69
N GLU A 94 21.57 -3.51 -3.02
CA GLU A 94 21.97 -2.29 -2.32
C GLU A 94 21.14 -2.08 -1.04
N ASN A 95 21.81 -1.57 0.00
CA ASN A 95 21.17 -1.14 1.26
C ASN A 95 20.26 -2.20 1.90
N GLU A 96 20.83 -3.35 2.24
CA GLU A 96 20.09 -4.47 2.85
C GLU A 96 19.72 -4.21 4.33
N HIS A 97 19.02 -3.12 4.60
CA HIS A 97 18.48 -2.86 5.93
C HIS A 97 17.37 -3.85 6.28
N LYS A 98 17.45 -4.43 7.47
CA LYS A 98 16.41 -5.33 7.97
C LYS A 98 15.17 -4.54 8.40
N PRO A 99 13.96 -5.02 8.08
CA PRO A 99 12.73 -4.49 8.65
C PRO A 99 12.79 -4.52 10.19
N LYS A 100 12.24 -3.48 10.82
CA LYS A 100 12.15 -3.36 12.28
C LYS A 100 10.68 -3.37 12.70
N LEU A 101 10.35 -4.12 13.73
CA LEU A 101 9.06 -4.09 14.39
C LEU A 101 9.22 -3.31 15.71
N LEU A 102 8.40 -2.30 15.88
CA LEU A 102 8.40 -1.46 17.07
C LEU A 102 6.98 -1.45 17.66
N ALA A 103 6.89 -1.62 18.96
CA ALA A 103 5.65 -1.54 19.69
C ALA A 103 5.67 -0.31 20.61
N PHE A 104 4.55 0.40 20.64
CA PHE A 104 4.36 1.58 21.48
C PHE A 104 3.13 1.39 22.36
N ASN A 105 3.17 1.88 23.59
CA ASN A 105 2.03 1.85 24.49
C ASN A 105 1.02 2.95 24.19
N GLU A 106 1.48 4.05 23.57
CA GLU A 106 0.68 5.22 23.27
C GLU A 106 0.87 5.66 21.82
N LEU A 107 -0.22 6.13 21.18
CA LEU A 107 -0.19 6.62 19.81
C LEU A 107 0.72 7.84 19.65
N PHE A 108 0.74 8.74 20.63
CA PHE A 108 1.57 9.93 20.57
C PHE A 108 3.06 9.58 20.50
N SER A 109 3.54 8.66 21.31
CA SER A 109 4.93 8.17 21.28
C SER A 109 5.29 7.54 19.92
N GLN A 110 4.32 6.92 19.23
CA GLN A 110 4.51 6.42 17.88
C GLN A 110 4.73 7.58 16.89
N TYR A 111 3.93 8.64 16.99
CA TYR A 111 4.04 9.81 16.11
C TYR A 111 5.37 10.55 16.29
N GLU A 112 5.76 10.78 17.55
CA GLU A 112 7.06 11.37 17.89
C GLU A 112 8.22 10.56 17.31
N TYR A 113 8.21 9.25 17.54
CA TYR A 113 9.24 8.37 17.02
C TYR A 113 9.37 8.45 15.48
N ILE A 114 8.24 8.46 14.76
CA ILE A 114 8.23 8.59 13.30
C ILE A 114 8.87 9.91 12.88
N SER A 115 8.47 11.03 13.49
CA SER A 115 8.98 12.35 13.17
C SER A 115 10.47 12.49 13.50
N GLU A 116 10.91 11.97 14.65
CA GLU A 116 12.33 11.92 15.00
C GLU A 116 13.15 11.06 14.03
N LEU A 117 12.62 9.89 13.63
CA LEU A 117 13.30 9.01 12.70
C LEU A 117 13.52 9.70 11.36
N ILE A 118 12.51 10.42 10.87
CA ILE A 118 12.60 11.17 9.61
C ILE A 118 13.54 12.35 9.73
N SER A 119 13.46 13.11 10.82
CA SER A 119 14.32 14.28 11.05
C SER A 119 15.81 13.93 11.11
N LYS A 120 16.13 12.73 11.60
CA LYS A 120 17.51 12.20 11.69
C LYS A 120 17.93 11.45 10.42
N SER A 121 17.04 11.24 9.46
CA SER A 121 17.33 10.52 8.22
C SER A 121 18.07 11.41 7.23
N GLN A 122 19.03 10.81 6.51
CA GLN A 122 19.68 11.47 5.36
C GLN A 122 18.92 11.20 4.04
N THR A 123 17.88 10.41 4.08
CA THR A 123 17.03 10.12 2.91
C THR A 123 16.23 11.36 2.57
N PRO A 124 16.19 11.80 1.30
CA PRO A 124 15.34 12.92 0.89
C PRO A 124 13.87 12.65 1.28
N HIS A 125 13.16 13.65 1.79
CA HIS A 125 11.78 13.46 2.26
C HIS A 125 10.84 12.94 1.18
N ASN A 126 11.09 13.25 -0.09
CA ASN A 126 10.31 12.74 -1.23
C ASN A 126 10.47 11.23 -1.44
N ASP A 127 11.50 10.62 -0.87
CA ASP A 127 11.78 9.18 -0.98
C ASP A 127 11.33 8.41 0.26
N ILE A 128 10.68 9.10 1.22
CA ILE A 128 10.11 8.51 2.43
C ILE A 128 8.60 8.43 2.29
N ALA A 129 8.04 7.28 2.58
CA ALA A 129 6.59 7.08 2.63
C ALA A 129 6.16 6.51 3.98
N ILE A 130 5.11 7.09 4.55
CA ILE A 130 4.44 6.56 5.74
C ILE A 130 3.13 5.93 5.30
N ILE A 131 2.98 4.63 5.55
CA ILE A 131 1.78 3.87 5.21
C ILE A 131 0.97 3.64 6.49
N TYR A 132 -0.31 3.92 6.45
CA TYR A 132 -1.23 3.79 7.59
C TYR A 132 -2.51 3.05 7.18
N ARG A 133 -3.16 2.43 8.15
CA ARG A 133 -4.37 1.64 7.92
C ARG A 133 -5.62 2.53 7.78
N ASN A 134 -5.77 3.52 8.65
CA ASN A 134 -6.96 4.37 8.76
C ASN A 134 -6.59 5.84 8.59
N ASN A 135 -7.49 6.61 7.99
CA ASN A 135 -7.29 8.05 7.80
C ASN A 135 -7.07 8.81 9.12
N SER A 136 -7.75 8.41 10.20
CA SER A 136 -7.57 8.99 11.54
C SER A 136 -6.14 8.85 12.08
N SER A 137 -5.43 7.76 11.75
CA SER A 137 -4.02 7.62 12.12
C SER A 137 -3.11 8.62 11.40
N ALA A 138 -3.50 9.01 10.17
CA ALA A 138 -2.75 9.99 9.41
C ALA A 138 -2.84 11.39 10.01
N ASP A 139 -3.94 11.73 10.68
CA ASP A 139 -4.15 13.07 11.25
C ASP A 139 -3.13 13.38 12.34
N GLY A 140 -2.90 12.44 13.26
CA GLY A 140 -1.89 12.58 14.31
C GLY A 140 -0.45 12.58 13.78
N ILE A 141 -0.17 11.76 12.76
CA ILE A 141 1.13 11.74 12.11
C ILE A 141 1.40 13.08 11.40
N GLU A 142 0.42 13.60 10.66
CA GLU A 142 0.54 14.87 9.93
C GLU A 142 0.75 16.05 10.88
N ALA A 143 0.00 16.09 11.99
CA ALA A 143 0.16 17.11 13.02
C ALA A 143 1.56 17.10 13.62
N ASN A 144 2.07 15.93 14.01
CA ASN A 144 3.38 15.80 14.63
C ASN A 144 4.53 16.10 13.64
N LEU A 145 4.44 15.66 12.38
CA LEU A 145 5.41 16.02 11.34
C LEU A 145 5.51 17.54 11.17
N ARG A 146 4.38 18.25 11.28
CA ARG A 146 4.32 19.70 11.19
C ARG A 146 5.03 20.39 12.37
N GLU A 147 4.89 19.87 13.59
CA GLU A 147 5.64 20.33 14.77
C GLU A 147 7.16 20.23 14.56
N PHE A 148 7.59 19.15 13.91
CA PHE A 148 9.00 18.93 13.54
C PHE A 148 9.43 19.70 12.27
N SER A 149 8.55 20.54 11.70
CA SER A 149 8.80 21.27 10.44
C SER A 149 9.15 20.35 9.26
N ILE A 150 8.64 19.12 9.24
CA ILE A 150 8.83 18.14 8.18
C ILE A 150 7.69 18.28 7.17
N PRO A 151 7.98 18.69 5.92
CA PRO A 151 6.94 18.80 4.90
C PRO A 151 6.42 17.42 4.50
N ALA A 152 5.12 17.23 4.57
CA ALA A 152 4.45 15.99 4.19
C ALA A 152 3.28 16.27 3.25
N LYS A 153 3.01 15.32 2.35
CA LYS A 153 1.85 15.36 1.46
C LYS A 153 1.04 14.08 1.61
N ARG A 154 -0.22 14.21 2.00
CA ARG A 154 -1.16 13.11 2.07
C ARG A 154 -1.64 12.72 0.67
N LYS A 155 -1.57 11.43 0.34
CA LYS A 155 -2.18 10.87 -0.87
C LYS A 155 -3.50 10.19 -0.50
N GLY A 156 -4.59 10.58 -1.17
CA GLY A 156 -5.91 10.03 -0.93
C GLY A 156 -6.53 10.55 0.38
N GLY A 157 -7.43 11.49 0.27
CA GLY A 157 -8.07 12.16 1.39
C GLY A 157 -7.65 13.62 1.56
N MET A 158 -8.41 14.32 2.38
CA MET A 158 -8.16 15.72 2.72
C MET A 158 -7.14 15.77 3.87
N SER A 159 -6.22 16.73 3.84
CA SER A 159 -5.34 17.01 4.99
C SER A 159 -6.20 17.34 6.21
N PHE A 160 -5.74 16.96 7.41
CA PHE A 160 -6.36 17.33 8.67
C PHE A 160 -6.60 18.84 8.76
N PHE A 161 -5.60 19.64 8.38
CA PHE A 161 -5.65 21.10 8.43
C PHE A 161 -6.54 21.73 7.34
N ASP A 162 -6.92 20.95 6.32
CA ASP A 162 -7.82 21.38 5.25
C ASP A 162 -9.29 21.05 5.52
N SER A 163 -9.59 20.32 6.61
CA SER A 163 -10.97 20.05 7.00
C SER A 163 -11.71 21.33 7.34
N VAL A 164 -13.01 21.37 7.05
CA VAL A 164 -13.86 22.55 7.27
C VAL A 164 -13.90 22.93 8.76
N GLU A 165 -13.94 21.91 9.63
CA GLU A 165 -14.00 22.07 11.08
C GLU A 165 -12.73 22.73 11.62
N ILE A 166 -11.57 22.28 11.16
CA ILE A 166 -10.28 22.82 11.61
C ILE A 166 -10.07 24.24 11.07
N LYS A 167 -10.40 24.48 9.80
CA LYS A 167 -10.36 25.83 9.22
C LYS A 167 -11.24 26.80 10.00
N PHE A 168 -12.47 26.40 10.32
CA PHE A 168 -13.36 27.23 11.12
C PHE A 168 -12.76 27.60 12.50
N ILE A 169 -12.17 26.61 13.19
CA ILE A 169 -11.53 26.86 14.49
C ILE A 169 -10.34 27.82 14.33
N LEU A 170 -9.52 27.63 13.32
CA LEU A 170 -8.36 28.50 13.05
C LEU A 170 -8.82 29.92 12.71
N ASP A 171 -9.86 30.10 11.91
CA ASP A 171 -10.42 31.42 11.56
C ASP A 171 -10.95 32.13 12.80
N VAL A 172 -11.64 31.45 13.71
CA VAL A 172 -12.09 32.00 14.98
C VAL A 172 -10.91 32.44 15.86
N LEU A 173 -9.86 31.65 15.93
CA LEU A 173 -8.66 32.01 16.71
C LEU A 173 -7.95 33.23 16.12
N VAL A 174 -7.85 33.33 14.79
CA VAL A 174 -7.25 34.50 14.12
C VAL A 174 -8.07 35.76 14.39
N MET A 175 -9.43 35.67 14.38
CA MET A 175 -10.30 36.81 14.70
C MET A 175 -10.15 37.33 16.15
N GLN A 176 -9.69 36.50 17.07
CA GLN A 176 -9.47 36.89 18.47
C GLN A 176 -8.11 37.59 18.69
N ILE A 177 -7.18 37.47 17.75
CA ILE A 177 -5.81 38.02 17.86
C ILE A 177 -5.70 39.34 17.09
N THR A 178 -6.63 39.62 16.20
CA THR A 178 -6.73 40.88 15.44
C THR A 178 -7.71 41.85 16.08
#